data_301c552a87bcc1704b3ef0dccbf99ecb
#
_entry.id   301c552a87bcc1704b3ef0dccbf99ecb
#
_cell.length_a   1.000
_cell.length_b   1.000
_cell.length_c   1.000
_cell.angle_alpha   90.00
_cell.angle_beta   90.00
_cell.angle_gamma   90.00
#
_symmetry.space_group_name_H-M   'P 1'
#
loop_
_entity.id
_entity.type
_entity.pdbx_description
1 polymer ?
#
loop_
_entity_poly.entity_id
_entity_poly.type
_entity_poly.pdbx_seq_one_letter_code
_entity_poly.pdbx_strand_id
1 'polypeptide(L)'
;MPQESKAHRLCTLFSSMLLISTFTFGGGFVIVSLMKKKFVDELHYLTEEEMLDMTALAQTAPGAIAVNVAILVGRRIAGIPGLIVAILATILPPIVIISIISMMYAVFAENEWVRAVLTGMQSGVAAVICDVTANLGGKVVQSKDWLNLLLMAGAFVASAVFHVNVIVVILVAAAIGVIRALLARKGGVSA
;
A
#
# COMPACT_ATOMS: atom_id res chain seq x y z
N MET A 1 -1.34 33.40 4.09
CA MET A 1 -2.39 32.35 4.01
C MET A 1 -3.41 32.63 5.09
N PRO A 2 -4.73 32.68 4.82
CA PRO A 2 -5.73 32.85 5.86
C PRO A 2 -5.54 31.75 6.90
N GLN A 3 -5.58 32.11 8.18
CA GLN A 3 -5.51 31.15 9.28
C GLN A 3 -6.80 30.31 9.28
N GLU A 4 -6.85 29.27 8.47
CA GLU A 4 -7.94 28.31 8.55
C GLU A 4 -7.98 27.70 9.96
N SER A 5 -9.16 27.71 10.56
CA SER A 5 -9.39 27.09 11.86
C SER A 5 -8.95 25.63 11.83
N LYS A 6 -8.30 25.15 12.91
CA LYS A 6 -7.90 23.73 13.05
C LYS A 6 -9.08 22.78 12.77
N ALA A 7 -10.28 23.16 13.18
CA ALA A 7 -11.50 22.39 12.94
C ALA A 7 -11.82 22.29 11.43
N HIS A 8 -11.66 23.37 10.69
CA HIS A 8 -11.90 23.39 9.24
C HIS A 8 -10.91 22.46 8.51
N ARG A 9 -9.61 22.51 8.86
CA ARG A 9 -8.60 21.61 8.29
C ARG A 9 -8.90 20.15 8.57
N LEU A 10 -9.37 19.81 9.78
CA LEU A 10 -9.75 18.44 10.13
C LEU A 10 -10.97 17.96 9.35
N CYS A 11 -11.99 18.79 9.19
CA CYS A 11 -13.16 18.48 8.37
C CYS A 11 -12.80 18.29 6.89
N THR A 12 -11.97 19.16 6.34
CA THR A 12 -11.49 19.06 4.95
C THR A 12 -10.64 17.82 4.75
N LEU A 13 -9.77 17.50 5.71
CA LEU A 13 -8.95 16.29 5.70
C LEU A 13 -9.84 15.03 5.73
N PHE A 14 -10.82 14.98 6.64
CA PHE A 14 -11.76 13.87 6.77
C PHE A 14 -12.55 13.64 5.49
N SER A 15 -13.23 14.67 4.98
CA SER A 15 -14.06 14.56 3.77
C SER A 15 -13.25 14.19 2.54
N SER A 16 -12.06 14.77 2.38
CA SER A 16 -11.17 14.45 1.25
C SER A 16 -10.67 13.02 1.30
N MET A 17 -10.18 12.56 2.45
CA MET A 17 -9.71 11.18 2.63
C MET A 17 -10.84 10.16 2.46
N LEU A 18 -12.02 10.45 3.00
CA LEU A 18 -13.21 9.61 2.87
C LEU A 18 -13.61 9.47 1.40
N LEU A 19 -13.69 10.57 0.64
CA LEU A 19 -14.00 10.58 -0.78
C LEU A 19 -12.96 9.80 -1.58
N ILE A 20 -11.69 10.08 -1.37
CA ILE A 20 -10.59 9.38 -2.05
C ILE A 20 -10.68 7.88 -1.78
N SER A 21 -10.87 7.46 -0.51
CA SER A 21 -10.95 6.05 -0.16
C SER A 21 -12.19 5.35 -0.72
N THR A 22 -13.32 6.05 -0.81
CA THR A 22 -14.58 5.48 -1.32
C THR A 22 -14.53 5.23 -2.83
N PHE A 23 -13.95 6.15 -3.59
CA PHE A 23 -13.99 6.11 -5.06
C PHE A 23 -12.69 5.63 -5.70
N THR A 24 -11.72 5.15 -4.91
CA THR A 24 -10.48 4.64 -5.48
C THR A 24 -10.58 3.14 -5.74
N PHE A 25 -10.51 2.79 -7.00
CA PHE A 25 -10.33 1.42 -7.48
C PHE A 25 -8.95 1.31 -8.12
N GLY A 26 -8.15 0.31 -7.74
CA GLY A 26 -6.86 0.08 -8.40
C GLY A 26 -5.62 0.08 -7.49
N GLY A 27 -5.80 0.09 -6.16
CA GLY A 27 -4.73 -0.15 -5.20
C GLY A 27 -4.07 1.08 -4.62
N GLY A 28 -3.09 0.86 -3.73
CA GLY A 28 -2.50 1.89 -2.88
C GLY A 28 -1.81 3.04 -3.63
N PHE A 29 -1.23 2.80 -4.80
CA PHE A 29 -0.58 3.85 -5.58
C PHE A 29 -1.58 4.83 -6.22
N VAL A 30 -2.74 4.35 -6.62
CA VAL A 30 -3.80 5.21 -7.17
C VAL A 30 -4.31 6.16 -6.08
N ILE A 31 -4.53 5.65 -4.87
CA ILE A 31 -4.88 6.48 -3.70
C ILE A 31 -3.84 7.56 -3.44
N VAL A 32 -2.55 7.21 -3.47
CA VAL A 32 -1.44 8.17 -3.27
C VAL A 32 -1.47 9.29 -4.33
N SER A 33 -1.69 8.93 -5.59
CA SER A 33 -1.81 9.92 -6.68
C SER A 33 -2.99 10.86 -6.49
N LEU A 34 -4.14 10.36 -6.01
CA LEU A 34 -5.30 11.18 -5.69
C LEU A 34 -5.08 12.06 -4.45
N MET A 35 -4.35 11.55 -3.44
CA MET A 35 -3.92 12.36 -2.30
C MET A 35 -2.99 13.49 -2.73
N LYS A 36 -2.01 13.21 -3.62
CA LYS A 36 -1.16 14.25 -4.20
C LYS A 36 -2.00 15.31 -4.88
N LYS A 37 -2.88 14.93 -5.81
CA LYS A 37 -3.76 15.87 -6.50
C LYS A 37 -4.55 16.72 -5.51
N LYS A 38 -5.12 16.10 -4.46
CA LYS A 38 -5.97 16.81 -3.50
C LYS A 38 -5.19 17.73 -2.58
N PHE A 39 -4.12 17.25 -1.95
CA PHE A 39 -3.44 17.98 -0.87
C PHE A 39 -2.25 18.82 -1.35
N VAL A 40 -1.69 18.53 -2.52
CA VAL A 40 -0.63 19.34 -3.13
C VAL A 40 -1.22 20.30 -4.14
N ASP A 41 -1.92 19.78 -5.17
CA ASP A 41 -2.30 20.59 -6.32
C ASP A 41 -3.54 21.46 -6.06
N GLU A 42 -4.56 20.95 -5.31
CA GLU A 42 -5.80 21.68 -5.08
C GLU A 42 -5.78 22.50 -3.77
N LEU A 43 -5.41 21.86 -2.65
CA LEU A 43 -5.48 22.48 -1.32
C LEU A 43 -4.18 23.17 -0.90
N HIS A 44 -3.08 22.88 -1.55
CA HIS A 44 -1.75 23.41 -1.23
C HIS A 44 -1.36 23.26 0.25
N TYR A 45 -1.81 22.16 0.89
CA TYR A 45 -1.46 21.85 2.28
C TYR A 45 -0.07 21.21 2.40
N LEU A 46 0.40 20.62 1.31
CA LEU A 46 1.69 19.94 1.21
C LEU A 46 2.43 20.41 -0.03
N THR A 47 3.75 20.32 0.00
CA THR A 47 4.58 20.44 -1.19
C THR A 47 4.70 19.10 -1.92
N GLU A 48 5.13 19.14 -3.17
CA GLU A 48 5.37 17.92 -3.96
C GLU A 48 6.46 17.06 -3.32
N GLU A 49 7.54 17.69 -2.85
CA GLU A 49 8.65 17.02 -2.16
C GLU A 49 8.18 16.32 -0.89
N GLU A 50 7.40 17.00 -0.05
CA GLU A 50 6.82 16.40 1.16
C GLU A 50 5.97 15.18 0.84
N MET A 51 5.16 15.23 -0.22
CA MET A 51 4.31 14.10 -0.62
C MET A 51 5.14 12.92 -1.13
N LEU A 52 6.21 13.18 -1.88
CA LEU A 52 7.14 12.14 -2.35
C LEU A 52 7.86 11.47 -1.17
N ASP A 53 8.37 12.24 -0.23
CA ASP A 53 9.05 11.73 0.96
C ASP A 53 8.11 10.87 1.81
N MET A 54 6.87 11.34 2.04
CA MET A 54 5.87 10.56 2.78
C MET A 54 5.51 9.26 2.06
N THR A 55 5.43 9.29 0.73
CA THR A 55 5.16 8.10 -0.08
C THR A 55 6.31 7.10 0.03
N ALA A 56 7.56 7.58 -0.06
CA ALA A 56 8.72 6.73 0.12
C ALA A 56 8.79 6.10 1.52
N LEU A 57 8.56 6.89 2.57
CA LEU A 57 8.49 6.39 3.95
C LEU A 57 7.36 5.38 4.15
N ALA A 58 6.18 5.65 3.59
CA ALA A 58 5.03 4.74 3.70
C ALA A 58 5.30 3.37 3.07
N GLN A 59 6.13 3.30 2.03
CA GLN A 59 6.52 2.05 1.37
C GLN A 59 7.50 1.22 2.21
N THR A 60 8.25 1.83 3.12
CA THR A 60 9.17 1.11 4.01
C THR A 60 8.46 0.46 5.20
N ALA A 61 7.26 0.94 5.54
CA ALA A 61 6.47 0.41 6.64
C ALA A 61 5.59 -0.75 6.18
N PRO A 62 5.53 -1.86 6.93
CA PRO A 62 4.63 -2.96 6.60
C PRO A 62 3.16 -2.53 6.71
N GLY A 63 2.32 -2.95 5.76
CA GLY A 63 0.90 -2.66 5.76
C GLY A 63 0.38 -2.04 4.46
N ALA A 64 -0.86 -1.55 4.51
CA ALA A 64 -1.50 -0.90 3.36
C ALA A 64 -0.88 0.47 3.10
N ILE A 65 -0.24 0.65 1.94
CA ILE A 65 0.42 1.91 1.54
C ILE A 65 -0.53 3.10 1.69
N ALA A 66 -1.79 2.94 1.28
CA ALA A 66 -2.81 3.99 1.40
C ALA A 66 -2.99 4.49 2.84
N VAL A 67 -3.04 3.57 3.81
CA VAL A 67 -3.18 3.91 5.24
C VAL A 67 -1.90 4.52 5.77
N ASN A 68 -0.74 3.96 5.41
CA ASN A 68 0.55 4.49 5.83
C ASN A 68 0.76 5.94 5.34
N VAL A 69 0.42 6.23 4.08
CA VAL A 69 0.49 7.60 3.55
C VAL A 69 -0.53 8.50 4.24
N ALA A 70 -1.77 8.03 4.46
CA ALA A 70 -2.80 8.81 5.17
C ALA A 70 -2.36 9.21 6.58
N ILE A 71 -1.67 8.32 7.31
CA ILE A 71 -1.07 8.59 8.62
C ILE A 71 -0.10 9.77 8.54
N LEU A 72 0.83 9.73 7.60
CA LEU A 72 1.88 10.75 7.44
C LEU A 72 1.29 12.09 6.99
N VAL A 73 0.41 12.07 5.99
CA VAL A 73 -0.31 13.25 5.49
C VAL A 73 -1.16 13.89 6.59
N GLY A 74 -1.96 13.09 7.31
CA GLY A 74 -2.79 13.58 8.40
C GLY A 74 -1.98 14.23 9.51
N ARG A 75 -0.87 13.58 9.90
CA ARG A 75 0.06 14.11 10.91
C ARG A 75 0.71 15.42 10.47
N ARG A 76 1.07 15.54 9.19
CA ARG A 76 1.69 16.75 8.64
C ARG A 76 0.73 17.93 8.58
N ILE A 77 -0.54 17.70 8.20
CA ILE A 77 -1.56 18.74 8.02
C ILE A 77 -2.08 19.25 9.37
N ALA A 78 -2.41 18.38 10.32
CA ALA A 78 -3.10 18.75 11.56
C ALA A 78 -2.56 18.05 12.83
N GLY A 79 -1.34 17.53 12.80
CA GLY A 79 -0.71 16.86 13.93
C GLY A 79 -1.37 15.53 14.32
N ILE A 80 -1.35 15.19 15.61
CA ILE A 80 -1.94 13.92 16.11
C ILE A 80 -3.45 13.82 15.82
N PRO A 81 -4.28 14.85 16.01
CA PRO A 81 -5.69 14.79 15.61
C PRO A 81 -5.87 14.51 14.13
N GLY A 82 -5.04 15.13 13.27
CA GLY A 82 -5.07 14.89 11.83
C GLY A 82 -4.73 13.45 11.45
N LEU A 83 -3.75 12.86 12.12
CA LEU A 83 -3.38 11.46 11.95
C LEU A 83 -4.58 10.53 12.23
N ILE A 84 -5.25 10.71 13.38
CA ILE A 84 -6.40 9.89 13.77
C ILE A 84 -7.55 10.04 12.79
N VAL A 85 -7.86 11.28 12.42
CA VAL A 85 -8.92 11.60 11.46
C VAL A 85 -8.64 11.00 10.09
N ALA A 86 -7.41 11.09 9.60
CA ALA A 86 -7.02 10.53 8.31
C ALA A 86 -7.12 9.00 8.28
N ILE A 87 -6.69 8.31 9.34
CA ILE A 87 -6.83 6.86 9.47
C ILE A 87 -8.31 6.47 9.42
N LEU A 88 -9.12 7.08 10.27
CA LEU A 88 -10.56 6.77 10.34
C LEU A 88 -11.24 7.01 8.99
N ALA A 89 -10.98 8.14 8.35
CA ALA A 89 -11.55 8.47 7.05
C ALA A 89 -11.13 7.50 5.94
N THR A 90 -9.90 6.98 6.00
CA THR A 90 -9.38 6.04 5.00
C THR A 90 -9.90 4.62 5.19
N ILE A 91 -10.08 4.19 6.44
CA ILE A 91 -10.48 2.80 6.77
C ILE A 91 -12.01 2.64 6.79
N LEU A 92 -12.75 3.68 7.12
CA LEU A 92 -14.20 3.62 7.30
C LEU A 92 -14.95 3.16 6.03
N PRO A 93 -14.71 3.69 4.81
CA PRO A 93 -15.43 3.26 3.63
C PRO A 93 -15.27 1.77 3.32
N PRO A 94 -14.07 1.19 3.25
CA PRO A 94 -13.94 -0.24 2.99
C PRO A 94 -14.56 -1.11 4.08
N ILE A 95 -14.49 -0.72 5.36
CA ILE A 95 -15.14 -1.46 6.45
C ILE A 95 -16.65 -1.44 6.27
N VAL A 96 -17.25 -0.27 6.01
CA VAL A 96 -18.71 -0.16 5.83
C VAL A 96 -19.17 -0.97 4.63
N ILE A 97 -18.49 -0.86 3.50
CA ILE A 97 -18.82 -1.60 2.27
C ILE A 97 -18.76 -3.12 2.52
N ILE A 98 -17.66 -3.60 3.11
CA ILE A 98 -17.49 -5.02 3.42
C ILE A 98 -18.51 -5.50 4.43
N SER A 99 -18.84 -4.70 5.45
CA SER A 99 -19.85 -5.04 6.46
C SER A 99 -21.24 -5.18 5.82
N ILE A 100 -21.64 -4.26 4.97
CA ILE A 100 -22.92 -4.33 4.25
C ILE A 100 -22.96 -5.58 3.35
N ILE A 101 -21.91 -5.82 2.57
CA ILE A 101 -21.82 -7.00 1.71
C ILE A 101 -21.87 -8.28 2.55
N SER A 102 -21.18 -8.32 3.69
CA SER A 102 -21.19 -9.48 4.60
C SER A 102 -22.58 -9.78 5.18
N MET A 103 -23.34 -8.75 5.56
CA MET A 103 -24.71 -8.94 6.04
C MET A 103 -25.65 -9.49 4.96
N MET A 104 -25.43 -9.11 3.72
CA MET A 104 -26.24 -9.55 2.59
C MET A 104 -25.73 -10.86 1.98
N TYR A 105 -24.53 -11.31 2.35
CA TYR A 105 -23.85 -12.46 1.71
C TYR A 105 -24.68 -13.74 1.79
N ALA A 106 -25.35 -14.03 2.91
CA ALA A 106 -26.19 -15.21 3.06
C ALA A 106 -27.37 -15.24 2.05
N VAL A 107 -27.89 -14.07 1.68
CA VAL A 107 -28.98 -13.94 0.71
C VAL A 107 -28.44 -13.99 -0.73
N PHE A 108 -27.24 -13.51 -0.95
CA PHE A 108 -26.62 -13.43 -2.29
C PHE A 108 -25.82 -14.67 -2.66
N ALA A 109 -25.30 -15.43 -1.68
CA ALA A 109 -24.44 -16.59 -1.95
C ALA A 109 -25.12 -17.69 -2.77
N GLU A 110 -26.45 -17.81 -2.68
CA GLU A 110 -27.25 -18.77 -3.43
C GLU A 110 -27.62 -18.29 -4.84
N ASN A 111 -27.40 -17.01 -5.14
CA ASN A 111 -27.75 -16.45 -6.44
C ASN A 111 -26.61 -16.67 -7.45
N GLU A 112 -26.91 -17.38 -8.55
CA GLU A 112 -25.92 -17.70 -9.59
C GLU A 112 -25.29 -16.46 -10.23
N TRP A 113 -26.04 -15.39 -10.41
CA TRP A 113 -25.54 -14.13 -10.96
C TRP A 113 -24.51 -13.46 -10.04
N VAL A 114 -24.77 -13.47 -8.75
CA VAL A 114 -23.83 -12.92 -7.75
C VAL A 114 -22.55 -13.74 -7.70
N ARG A 115 -22.66 -15.08 -7.75
CA ARG A 115 -21.51 -15.97 -7.86
C ARG A 115 -20.67 -15.67 -9.10
N ALA A 116 -21.31 -15.46 -10.25
CA ALA A 116 -20.61 -15.13 -11.49
C ALA A 116 -19.85 -13.81 -11.37
N VAL A 117 -20.49 -12.77 -10.81
CA VAL A 117 -19.84 -11.46 -10.55
C VAL A 117 -18.67 -11.60 -9.59
N LEU A 118 -18.85 -12.30 -8.45
CA LEU A 118 -17.77 -12.51 -7.48
C LEU A 118 -16.61 -13.29 -8.09
N THR A 119 -16.87 -14.30 -8.92
CA THR A 119 -15.83 -15.04 -9.64
C THR A 119 -15.08 -14.14 -10.62
N GLY A 120 -15.79 -13.26 -11.33
CA GLY A 120 -15.17 -12.26 -12.20
C GLY A 120 -14.29 -11.27 -11.42
N MET A 121 -14.74 -10.81 -10.25
CA MET A 121 -13.94 -9.94 -9.38
C MET A 121 -12.68 -10.64 -8.85
N GLN A 122 -12.80 -11.92 -8.44
CA GLN A 122 -11.64 -12.72 -8.01
C GLN A 122 -10.63 -12.88 -9.15
N SER A 123 -11.10 -13.12 -10.36
CA SER A 123 -10.24 -13.21 -11.55
C SER A 123 -9.52 -11.89 -11.84
N GLY A 124 -10.22 -10.76 -11.66
CA GLY A 124 -9.62 -9.42 -11.76
C GLY A 124 -8.53 -9.17 -10.73
N VAL A 125 -8.77 -9.55 -9.47
CA VAL A 125 -7.75 -9.46 -8.41
C VAL A 125 -6.55 -10.35 -8.71
N ALA A 126 -6.77 -11.57 -9.19
CA ALA A 126 -5.70 -12.48 -9.61
C ALA A 126 -4.85 -11.87 -10.73
N ALA A 127 -5.47 -11.23 -11.73
CA ALA A 127 -4.76 -10.55 -12.80
C ALA A 127 -3.89 -9.39 -12.28
N VAL A 128 -4.39 -8.58 -11.34
CA VAL A 128 -3.61 -7.51 -10.69
C VAL A 128 -2.42 -8.08 -9.91
N ILE A 129 -2.60 -9.18 -9.17
CA ILE A 129 -1.51 -9.83 -8.45
C ILE A 129 -0.44 -10.33 -9.43
N CYS A 130 -0.85 -10.94 -10.55
CA CYS A 130 0.07 -11.37 -11.60
C CYS A 130 0.84 -10.19 -12.21
N ASP A 131 0.16 -9.09 -12.52
CA ASP A 131 0.79 -7.88 -13.05
C ASP A 131 1.83 -7.29 -12.10
N VAL A 132 1.46 -7.11 -10.82
CA VAL A 132 2.38 -6.62 -9.78
C VAL A 132 3.58 -7.56 -9.62
N THR A 133 3.34 -8.88 -9.61
CA THR A 133 4.41 -9.88 -9.49
C THR A 133 5.34 -9.84 -10.70
N ALA A 134 4.80 -9.73 -11.91
CA ALA A 134 5.58 -9.62 -13.14
C ALA A 134 6.42 -8.33 -13.15
N ASN A 135 5.84 -7.20 -12.74
CA ASN A 135 6.54 -5.92 -12.67
C ASN A 135 7.68 -5.93 -11.63
N LEU A 136 7.43 -6.48 -10.43
CA LEU A 136 8.45 -6.59 -9.39
C LEU A 136 9.54 -7.60 -9.79
N GLY A 137 9.16 -8.75 -10.33
CA GLY A 137 10.08 -9.76 -10.84
C GLY A 137 10.93 -9.23 -11.98
N GLY A 138 10.32 -8.46 -12.90
CA GLY A 138 11.03 -7.80 -14.00
C GLY A 138 12.13 -6.85 -13.52
N LYS A 139 11.87 -6.07 -12.46
CA LYS A 139 12.89 -5.19 -11.85
C LYS A 139 14.06 -5.97 -11.26
N VAL A 140 13.79 -7.13 -10.64
CA VAL A 140 14.84 -8.01 -10.11
C VAL A 140 15.68 -8.60 -11.24
N VAL A 141 15.06 -9.03 -12.33
CA VAL A 141 15.78 -9.52 -13.51
C VAL A 141 16.64 -8.44 -14.17
N GLN A 142 16.09 -7.20 -14.26
CA GLN A 142 16.82 -6.06 -14.85
C GLN A 142 18.01 -5.60 -13.99
N SER A 143 17.99 -5.83 -12.68
CA SER A 143 19.13 -5.49 -11.81
C SER A 143 20.38 -6.29 -12.11
N LYS A 144 20.29 -7.37 -12.92
CA LYS A 144 21.36 -8.30 -13.28
C LYS A 144 22.14 -8.89 -12.09
N ASP A 145 21.59 -8.79 -10.90
CA ASP A 145 22.18 -9.31 -9.68
C ASP A 145 21.81 -10.79 -9.54
N TRP A 146 22.73 -11.66 -9.86
CA TRP A 146 22.55 -13.12 -9.85
C TRP A 146 22.02 -13.63 -8.50
N LEU A 147 22.47 -13.03 -7.40
CA LEU A 147 22.06 -13.43 -6.06
C LEU A 147 20.57 -13.12 -5.81
N ASN A 148 20.11 -11.94 -6.25
CA ASN A 148 18.70 -11.57 -6.12
C ASN A 148 17.80 -12.47 -6.97
N LEU A 149 18.27 -12.86 -8.16
CA LEU A 149 17.56 -13.79 -9.03
C LEU A 149 17.46 -15.18 -8.39
N LEU A 150 18.56 -15.67 -7.81
CA LEU A 150 18.63 -16.96 -7.12
C LEU A 150 17.76 -16.98 -5.87
N LEU A 151 17.74 -15.89 -5.10
CA LEU A 151 16.84 -15.72 -3.95
C LEU A 151 15.38 -15.70 -4.38
N MET A 152 15.03 -15.01 -5.46
CA MET A 152 13.67 -14.98 -5.98
C MET A 152 13.22 -16.38 -6.43
N ALA A 153 14.04 -17.08 -7.21
CA ALA A 153 13.74 -18.45 -7.65
C ALA A 153 13.66 -19.43 -6.48
N GLY A 154 14.60 -19.34 -5.54
CA GLY A 154 14.62 -20.18 -4.34
C GLY A 154 13.40 -19.95 -3.44
N ALA A 155 12.99 -18.71 -3.23
CA ALA A 155 11.79 -18.36 -2.48
C ALA A 155 10.51 -18.90 -3.16
N PHE A 156 10.44 -18.80 -4.48
CA PHE A 156 9.33 -19.36 -5.26
C PHE A 156 9.25 -20.89 -5.11
N VAL A 157 10.35 -21.59 -5.30
CA VAL A 157 10.40 -23.07 -5.17
C VAL A 157 10.08 -23.49 -3.72
N ALA A 158 10.66 -22.82 -2.72
CA ALA A 158 10.39 -23.10 -1.31
C ALA A 158 8.91 -22.95 -0.96
N SER A 159 8.26 -21.93 -1.47
CA SER A 159 6.84 -21.67 -1.21
C SER A 159 5.90 -22.55 -2.05
N ALA A 160 6.17 -22.70 -3.36
CA ALA A 160 5.27 -23.38 -4.29
C ALA A 160 5.40 -24.90 -4.23
N VAL A 161 6.62 -25.44 -4.06
CA VAL A 161 6.89 -26.90 -4.10
C VAL A 161 6.95 -27.49 -2.70
N PHE A 162 7.68 -26.83 -1.80
CA PHE A 162 7.89 -27.36 -0.43
C PHE A 162 6.86 -26.85 0.58
N HIS A 163 5.93 -25.97 0.17
CA HIS A 163 4.89 -25.37 1.03
C HIS A 163 5.47 -24.78 2.34
N VAL A 164 6.69 -24.26 2.28
CA VAL A 164 7.34 -23.63 3.44
C VAL A 164 6.55 -22.39 3.83
N ASN A 165 6.37 -22.17 5.13
CA ASN A 165 5.67 -20.99 5.63
C ASN A 165 6.34 -19.71 5.10
N VAL A 166 5.54 -18.84 4.49
CA VAL A 166 6.00 -17.58 3.88
C VAL A 166 6.79 -16.72 4.87
N ILE A 167 6.44 -16.74 6.16
CA ILE A 167 7.17 -16.02 7.21
C ILE A 167 8.62 -16.49 7.29
N VAL A 168 8.89 -17.80 7.20
CA VAL A 168 10.25 -18.36 7.22
C VAL A 168 11.01 -17.91 5.98
N VAL A 169 10.38 -17.94 4.81
CA VAL A 169 11.00 -17.48 3.55
C VAL A 169 11.40 -16.01 3.65
N ILE A 170 10.51 -15.16 4.19
CA ILE A 170 10.79 -13.71 4.38
C ILE A 170 11.96 -13.53 5.36
N LEU A 171 11.96 -14.21 6.50
CA LEU A 171 13.03 -14.09 7.50
C LEU A 171 14.38 -14.53 6.94
N VAL A 172 14.43 -15.63 6.19
CA VAL A 172 15.66 -16.11 5.54
C VAL A 172 16.16 -15.12 4.50
N ALA A 173 15.26 -14.61 3.64
CA ALA A 173 15.62 -13.61 2.64
C ALA A 173 16.12 -12.32 3.29
N ALA A 174 15.47 -11.85 4.36
CA ALA A 174 15.89 -10.69 5.13
C ALA A 174 17.28 -10.92 5.78
N ALA A 175 17.50 -12.07 6.39
CA ALA A 175 18.81 -12.41 6.98
C ALA A 175 19.94 -12.37 5.95
N ILE A 176 19.72 -12.96 4.77
CA ILE A 176 20.69 -12.93 3.66
C ILE A 176 20.94 -11.48 3.19
N GLY A 177 19.89 -10.68 3.07
CA GLY A 177 19.99 -9.26 2.71
C GLY A 177 20.81 -8.45 3.72
N VAL A 178 20.57 -8.65 5.01
CA VAL A 178 21.32 -7.99 6.09
C VAL A 178 22.80 -8.42 6.09
N ILE A 179 23.08 -9.72 5.98
CA ILE A 179 24.45 -10.24 5.91
C ILE A 179 25.19 -9.60 4.73
N ARG A 180 24.55 -9.55 3.56
CA ARG A 180 25.12 -8.93 2.37
C ARG A 180 25.40 -7.45 2.56
N ALA A 181 24.46 -6.70 3.14
CA ALA A 181 24.64 -5.28 3.43
C ALA A 181 25.80 -5.02 4.40
N LEU A 182 25.94 -5.86 5.43
CA LEU A 182 27.06 -5.78 6.40
C LEU A 182 28.42 -6.11 5.76
N LEU A 183 28.45 -7.12 4.87
CA LEU A 183 29.68 -7.49 4.15
C LEU A 183 30.08 -6.39 3.14
N ALA A 184 29.11 -5.82 2.42
CA ALA A 184 29.36 -4.71 1.49
C ALA A 184 29.89 -3.48 2.25
N ARG A 185 29.39 -3.19 3.45
CA ARG A 185 29.86 -2.09 4.29
C ARG A 185 31.30 -2.31 4.81
N LYS A 186 31.72 -3.56 5.01
CA LYS A 186 33.10 -3.90 5.40
C LYS A 186 34.07 -3.90 4.23
N GLY A 187 33.60 -4.13 3.00
CA GLY A 187 34.43 -4.13 1.78
C GLY A 187 34.61 -2.76 1.11
N GLY A 188 33.91 -1.73 1.59
CA GLY A 188 33.89 -0.38 1.01
C GLY A 188 34.83 0.65 1.70
N VAL A 189 36.01 0.21 2.11
CA VAL A 189 37.11 1.12 2.46
C VAL A 189 38.23 0.91 1.45
N SER A 190 38.08 1.50 0.27
CA SER A 190 39.19 2.02 -0.56
C SER A 190 38.64 2.45 -1.92
N ALA A 191 38.41 3.73 -2.09
CA ALA A 191 38.81 4.62 -3.18
C ALA A 191 38.00 5.90 -3.10
#